data_ddf45806164bf0fced54b1522bd2fa1e
#
_entry.id   ddf45806164bf0fced54b1522bd2fa1e
#
_cell.length_a   1.000
_cell.length_b   1.000
_cell.length_c   1.000
_cell.angle_alpha   90.00
_cell.angle_beta   90.00
_cell.angle_gamma   90.00
#
_symmetry.space_group_name_H-M   'P 1'
#
loop_
_entity.id
_entity.type
_entity.pdbx_description
1 polymer ?
#
loop_
_entity_poly.entity_id
_entity_poly.type
_entity_poly.pdbx_seq_one_letter_code
_entity_poly.pdbx_strand_id
1 'polypeptide(L)'
;MKAQRHQRLFAVLAAAAVFGTACGSDGSSAGTTAAPATAAATQTSAAPATSAAPETTAAPQTTAAPVTTVAQFEGDLTGIFKLTAGACAGTAVSGSYFRMVQAGGTADGPFIPNTDSPCAGDPTYSLLAPGTDGGLATGRSQPAPDPAFDASGNATAAAIAQPVKFFGVAFGLATDKATDPPALSAAAGKLSGQVKAWTAYYAGAPFNQGSPKPDGSKPGLTTDVTGTIDPATGAFVIEWSSLIVGGSFDSFTGIWHLEGVFQPA
;
A
#
# COMPACT_ATOMS: atom_id res chain seq x y z
N MET A 1 -7.00 6.84 55.56
CA MET A 1 -7.92 6.91 54.46
C MET A 1 -7.56 5.80 53.46
N LYS A 2 -8.43 4.81 53.28
CA LYS A 2 -8.17 3.59 52.49
C LYS A 2 -8.58 3.85 51.03
N ALA A 3 -7.63 3.73 50.10
CA ALA A 3 -7.92 3.78 48.64
C ALA A 3 -8.45 2.42 48.17
N GLN A 4 -9.69 2.40 47.67
CA GLN A 4 -10.31 1.23 47.05
C GLN A 4 -9.81 1.10 45.61
N ARG A 5 -9.11 0.01 45.32
CA ARG A 5 -8.77 -0.45 43.95
C ARG A 5 -9.98 -1.16 43.37
N HIS A 6 -10.61 -0.61 42.35
CA HIS A 6 -11.56 -1.33 41.52
C HIS A 6 -10.83 -2.14 40.46
N GLN A 7 -10.71 -3.45 40.70
CA GLN A 7 -10.35 -4.42 39.66
C GLN A 7 -11.61 -4.68 38.81
N ARG A 8 -11.57 -4.31 37.54
CA ARG A 8 -12.57 -4.75 36.56
C ARG A 8 -12.06 -6.02 35.88
N LEU A 9 -12.68 -7.15 36.20
CA LEU A 9 -12.54 -8.43 35.49
C LEU A 9 -13.19 -8.29 34.11
N PHE A 10 -12.43 -8.48 33.06
CA PHE A 10 -12.97 -8.72 31.72
C PHE A 10 -13.07 -10.23 31.51
N ALA A 11 -14.29 -10.71 31.34
CA ALA A 11 -14.56 -12.09 30.97
C ALA A 11 -14.31 -12.27 29.47
N VAL A 12 -13.39 -13.16 29.12
CA VAL A 12 -13.13 -13.59 27.75
C VAL A 12 -14.13 -14.72 27.44
N LEU A 13 -15.05 -14.49 26.51
CA LEU A 13 -15.92 -15.52 25.95
C LEU A 13 -15.19 -16.18 24.78
N ALA A 14 -14.76 -17.42 24.96
CA ALA A 14 -14.26 -18.27 23.90
C ALA A 14 -15.44 -18.97 23.21
N ALA A 15 -15.70 -18.68 21.94
CA ALA A 15 -16.63 -19.42 21.10
C ALA A 15 -15.84 -20.43 20.25
N ALA A 16 -16.03 -21.72 20.56
CA ALA A 16 -15.51 -22.82 19.76
C ALA A 16 -16.49 -23.11 18.61
N ALA A 17 -16.04 -22.98 17.36
CA ALA A 17 -16.78 -23.43 16.18
C ALA A 17 -16.26 -24.80 15.73
N VAL A 18 -17.16 -25.76 15.71
CA VAL A 18 -16.95 -27.15 15.24
C VAL A 18 -17.10 -27.17 13.71
N PHE A 19 -16.08 -27.60 12.99
CA PHE A 19 -16.15 -27.87 11.56
C PHE A 19 -16.57 -29.32 11.31
N GLY A 20 -17.71 -29.47 10.64
CA GLY A 20 -18.20 -30.73 10.09
C GLY A 20 -17.60 -30.97 8.69
N THR A 21 -16.98 -32.14 8.52
CA THR A 21 -16.53 -32.71 7.27
C THR A 21 -17.71 -33.29 6.48
N ALA A 22 -17.82 -32.97 5.19
CA ALA A 22 -18.62 -33.72 4.22
C ALA A 22 -17.77 -34.03 2.99
N CYS A 23 -17.53 -35.34 2.78
CA CYS A 23 -17.02 -35.95 1.56
C CYS A 23 -18.15 -36.12 0.54
N GLY A 24 -17.87 -36.02 -0.74
CA GLY A 24 -18.75 -36.38 -1.85
C GLY A 24 -18.00 -36.27 -3.17
N SER A 25 -17.76 -37.27 -3.68
CA SER A 25 -17.41 -38.20 -4.73
C SER A 25 -17.78 -37.79 -6.15
N ASP A 26 -16.85 -38.06 -7.07
CA ASP A 26 -16.96 -38.63 -8.42
C ASP A 26 -17.79 -37.97 -9.53
N GLY A 27 -17.13 -37.83 -10.67
CA GLY A 27 -17.75 -37.56 -11.96
C GLY A 27 -16.74 -37.46 -13.11
N SER A 28 -16.16 -38.61 -13.50
CA SER A 28 -15.47 -38.79 -14.79
C SER A 28 -16.45 -38.61 -15.96
N SER A 29 -16.03 -37.95 -17.02
CA SER A 29 -16.47 -38.30 -18.39
C SER A 29 -15.41 -37.87 -19.41
N ALA A 30 -14.94 -38.88 -20.12
CA ALA A 30 -14.07 -38.84 -21.26
C ALA A 30 -14.88 -38.67 -22.58
N GLY A 31 -14.18 -38.30 -23.61
CA GLY A 31 -14.56 -38.41 -25.01
C GLY A 31 -14.61 -37.08 -25.72
N THR A 32 -14.09 -36.82 -26.89
CA THR A 32 -13.77 -37.69 -28.00
C THR A 32 -12.94 -36.89 -29.02
N THR A 33 -12.02 -37.57 -29.62
CA THR A 33 -11.17 -37.26 -30.77
C THR A 33 -11.94 -36.78 -32.01
N ALA A 34 -11.39 -35.81 -32.74
CA ALA A 34 -11.52 -35.72 -34.19
C ALA A 34 -10.36 -34.91 -34.81
N ALA A 35 -9.57 -35.55 -35.63
CA ALA A 35 -8.68 -35.02 -36.67
C ALA A 35 -9.26 -35.37 -38.05
N PRO A 36 -8.57 -35.04 -39.16
CA PRO A 36 -8.20 -33.76 -39.75
C PRO A 36 -8.88 -33.58 -41.12
N ALA A 37 -8.93 -32.39 -41.66
CA ALA A 37 -9.29 -32.18 -43.07
C ALA A 37 -8.15 -31.50 -43.83
N THR A 38 -7.60 -32.24 -44.74
CA THR A 38 -6.66 -31.82 -45.77
C THR A 38 -7.45 -31.06 -46.85
N ALA A 39 -6.97 -29.90 -47.28
CA ALA A 39 -7.44 -29.27 -48.51
C ALA A 39 -6.29 -28.62 -49.28
N ALA A 40 -6.31 -28.90 -50.53
CA ALA A 40 -5.31 -28.82 -51.58
C ALA A 40 -4.78 -27.40 -51.93
N ALA A 41 -3.57 -27.41 -52.40
CA ALA A 41 -2.89 -26.28 -53.05
C ALA A 41 -3.47 -26.02 -54.43
N THR A 42 -3.73 -24.74 -54.72
CA THR A 42 -3.96 -24.28 -56.10
C THR A 42 -2.82 -23.32 -56.45
N GLN A 43 -2.00 -23.73 -57.38
CA GLN A 43 -0.98 -22.90 -58.02
C GLN A 43 -1.64 -21.95 -59.00
N THR A 44 -1.40 -20.66 -58.90
CA THR A 44 -1.74 -19.66 -59.88
C THR A 44 -0.48 -19.04 -60.46
N SER A 45 -0.41 -19.12 -61.77
CA SER A 45 0.63 -18.69 -62.70
C SER A 45 1.11 -17.25 -62.52
N ALA A 46 2.43 -17.04 -62.65
CA ALA A 46 3.11 -15.76 -62.61
C ALA A 46 2.82 -14.89 -63.87
N ALA A 47 2.50 -13.63 -63.72
CA ALA A 47 2.48 -12.60 -64.73
C ALA A 47 3.87 -11.93 -64.83
N PRO A 48 4.24 -11.38 -66.02
CA PRO A 48 5.60 -10.92 -66.29
C PRO A 48 5.93 -9.59 -65.59
N ALA A 49 7.19 -9.45 -65.19
CA ALA A 49 7.76 -8.32 -64.50
C ALA A 49 7.70 -7.01 -65.34
N THR A 50 7.11 -5.97 -64.73
CA THR A 50 7.18 -4.62 -65.28
C THR A 50 8.45 -3.91 -64.77
N SER A 51 9.17 -3.32 -65.73
CA SER A 51 10.42 -2.58 -65.52
C SER A 51 10.40 -1.57 -64.36
N ALA A 52 11.40 -1.59 -63.52
CA ALA A 52 11.57 -0.67 -62.41
C ALA A 52 11.85 0.75 -62.86
N ALA A 53 11.12 1.70 -62.29
CA ALA A 53 11.40 3.13 -62.36
C ALA A 53 12.66 3.47 -61.56
N PRO A 54 13.42 4.53 -61.92
CA PRO A 54 14.65 4.87 -61.20
C PRO A 54 14.37 5.28 -59.75
N GLU A 55 15.17 4.71 -58.84
CA GLU A 55 15.13 5.02 -57.41
C GLU A 55 15.44 6.50 -57.18
N THR A 56 14.48 7.21 -56.61
CA THR A 56 14.70 8.56 -56.09
C THR A 56 15.55 8.44 -54.82
N THR A 57 16.77 8.95 -54.86
CA THR A 57 17.66 9.01 -53.69
C THR A 57 16.97 9.75 -52.56
N ALA A 58 16.61 9.05 -51.49
CA ALA A 58 16.05 9.66 -50.29
C ALA A 58 17.02 10.66 -49.68
N ALA A 59 16.55 11.86 -49.38
CA ALA A 59 17.33 12.86 -48.65
C ALA A 59 17.80 12.30 -47.32
N PRO A 60 18.98 12.69 -46.82
CA PRO A 60 19.49 12.20 -45.55
C PRO A 60 18.51 12.56 -44.42
N GLN A 61 18.00 11.54 -43.72
CA GLN A 61 17.20 11.74 -42.50
C GLN A 61 18.10 12.40 -41.46
N THR A 62 17.76 13.64 -41.09
CA THR A 62 18.35 14.30 -39.95
C THR A 62 17.97 13.50 -38.69
N THR A 63 18.92 12.77 -38.17
CA THR A 63 18.76 12.07 -36.86
C THR A 63 18.49 13.15 -35.82
N ALA A 64 17.27 13.20 -35.29
CA ALA A 64 16.96 14.08 -34.17
C ALA A 64 17.90 13.74 -33.00
N ALA A 65 18.53 14.75 -32.42
CA ALA A 65 19.35 14.56 -31.24
C ALA A 65 18.51 13.91 -30.14
N PRO A 66 19.09 13.01 -29.34
CA PRO A 66 18.35 12.39 -28.22
C PRO A 66 17.84 13.48 -27.29
N VAL A 67 16.52 13.56 -27.11
CA VAL A 67 15.90 14.43 -26.09
C VAL A 67 16.29 13.85 -24.77
N THR A 68 17.25 14.45 -24.08
CA THR A 68 17.56 14.10 -22.69
C THR A 68 16.39 14.60 -21.84
N THR A 69 15.43 13.75 -21.53
CA THR A 69 14.39 14.06 -20.57
C THR A 69 15.06 14.19 -19.21
N VAL A 70 15.16 15.40 -18.69
CA VAL A 70 15.64 15.63 -17.32
C VAL A 70 14.59 15.03 -16.40
N ALA A 71 15.00 14.11 -15.53
CA ALA A 71 14.13 13.54 -14.52
C ALA A 71 13.63 14.69 -13.62
N GLN A 72 12.30 14.86 -13.53
CA GLN A 72 11.70 15.98 -12.81
C GLN A 72 11.77 15.78 -11.30
N PHE A 73 11.75 14.51 -10.82
CA PHE A 73 11.73 14.15 -9.41
C PHE A 73 13.00 13.36 -9.06
N GLU A 74 14.04 14.08 -8.65
CA GLU A 74 15.34 13.55 -8.24
C GLU A 74 15.87 14.35 -7.02
N GLY A 75 16.65 13.69 -6.16
CA GLY A 75 17.18 14.29 -4.93
C GLY A 75 16.13 14.36 -3.82
N ASP A 76 16.27 15.31 -2.92
CA ASP A 76 15.36 15.51 -1.80
C ASP A 76 14.01 16.03 -2.28
N LEU A 77 12.95 15.32 -1.92
CA LEU A 77 11.59 15.64 -2.32
C LEU A 77 10.88 16.40 -1.21
N THR A 78 10.65 17.70 -1.43
CA THR A 78 9.83 18.55 -0.52
C THR A 78 8.46 18.79 -1.16
N GLY A 79 7.39 18.38 -0.46
CA GLY A 79 6.03 18.50 -1.00
C GLY A 79 5.06 17.53 -0.33
N ILE A 80 4.06 17.10 -1.08
CA ILE A 80 3.04 16.16 -0.60
C ILE A 80 3.01 14.93 -1.52
N PHE A 81 3.19 13.77 -0.94
CA PHE A 81 2.87 12.47 -1.53
C PHE A 81 1.36 12.26 -1.41
N LYS A 82 0.61 12.77 -2.39
CA LYS A 82 -0.86 12.69 -2.41
C LYS A 82 -1.30 11.26 -2.61
N LEU A 83 -2.12 10.77 -1.67
CA LEU A 83 -2.56 9.38 -1.67
C LEU A 83 -3.70 9.15 -2.65
N THR A 84 -3.61 8.06 -3.38
CA THR A 84 -4.75 7.43 -4.03
C THR A 84 -5.49 6.60 -2.98
N ALA A 85 -6.79 6.82 -2.84
CA ALA A 85 -7.62 6.04 -1.93
C ALA A 85 -7.56 4.55 -2.27
N GLY A 86 -7.47 3.71 -1.25
CA GLY A 86 -7.52 2.27 -1.40
C GLY A 86 -8.88 1.82 -1.96
N ALA A 87 -8.85 0.82 -2.83
CA ALA A 87 -10.05 0.23 -3.44
C ALA A 87 -9.91 -1.28 -3.61
N CYS A 88 -11.02 -2.00 -3.53
CA CYS A 88 -11.09 -3.44 -3.77
C CYS A 88 -11.99 -3.76 -4.96
N ALA A 89 -11.52 -4.66 -5.84
CA ALA A 89 -12.28 -5.21 -6.94
C ALA A 89 -12.13 -6.74 -6.94
N GLY A 90 -13.09 -7.43 -6.33
CA GLY A 90 -12.97 -8.86 -6.05
C GLY A 90 -11.83 -9.15 -5.05
N THR A 91 -10.81 -9.87 -5.48
CA THR A 91 -9.59 -10.14 -4.70
C THR A 91 -8.45 -9.16 -4.99
N ALA A 92 -8.58 -8.30 -6.00
CA ALA A 92 -7.58 -7.29 -6.33
C ALA A 92 -7.74 -6.06 -5.43
N VAL A 93 -6.63 -5.54 -4.93
CA VAL A 93 -6.55 -4.30 -4.16
C VAL A 93 -5.64 -3.32 -4.89
N SER A 94 -5.99 -2.05 -4.89
CA SER A 94 -5.23 -0.94 -5.48
C SER A 94 -5.27 0.27 -4.56
N GLY A 95 -4.39 1.25 -4.81
CA GLY A 95 -4.27 2.43 -3.96
C GLY A 95 -3.68 2.11 -2.60
N SER A 96 -3.88 3.00 -1.64
CA SER A 96 -3.21 2.92 -0.33
C SER A 96 -3.94 2.03 0.65
N TYR A 97 -3.21 1.22 1.41
CA TYR A 97 -3.76 0.30 2.41
C TYR A 97 -2.77 -0.02 3.53
N PHE A 98 -3.29 -0.61 4.56
CA PHE A 98 -2.58 -1.18 5.69
C PHE A 98 -2.99 -2.64 5.90
N ARG A 99 -2.05 -3.48 6.30
CA ARG A 99 -2.30 -4.86 6.74
C ARG A 99 -1.60 -5.11 8.07
N MET A 100 -2.16 -5.99 8.88
CA MET A 100 -1.56 -6.35 10.17
C MET A 100 -1.21 -7.83 10.21
N VAL A 101 0.06 -8.12 10.44
CA VAL A 101 0.57 -9.47 10.67
C VAL A 101 0.43 -9.82 12.14
N GLN A 102 -0.01 -11.03 12.44
CA GLN A 102 -0.09 -11.55 13.82
C GLN A 102 1.29 -11.62 14.48
N ALA A 103 1.32 -11.55 15.80
CA ALA A 103 2.54 -11.71 16.57
C ALA A 103 3.26 -13.02 16.21
N GLY A 104 4.55 -12.93 15.89
CA GLY A 104 5.36 -14.08 15.45
C GLY A 104 5.19 -14.46 13.98
N GLY A 105 4.36 -13.75 13.21
CA GLY A 105 4.23 -13.94 11.76
C GLY A 105 5.38 -13.31 10.97
N THR A 106 5.34 -13.50 9.65
CA THR A 106 6.30 -12.96 8.68
C THR A 106 5.62 -11.93 7.77
N ALA A 107 6.36 -11.34 6.84
CA ALA A 107 5.81 -10.44 5.83
C ALA A 107 4.67 -11.07 4.99
N ASP A 108 4.65 -12.40 4.88
CA ASP A 108 3.61 -13.15 4.15
C ASP A 108 2.42 -13.57 5.04
N GLY A 109 2.41 -13.14 6.28
CA GLY A 109 1.34 -13.43 7.24
C GLY A 109 1.73 -14.39 8.37
N PRO A 110 0.75 -14.96 9.06
CA PRO A 110 -0.71 -14.78 8.85
C PRO A 110 -1.17 -13.35 9.16
N PHE A 111 -2.08 -12.83 8.30
CA PHE A 111 -2.67 -11.51 8.49
C PHE A 111 -3.96 -11.59 9.31
N ILE A 112 -4.27 -10.50 10.02
CA ILE A 112 -5.53 -10.38 10.76
C ILE A 112 -6.62 -9.85 9.82
N PRO A 113 -7.78 -10.53 9.73
CA PRO A 113 -8.95 -9.96 9.08
C PRO A 113 -9.46 -8.73 9.86
N ASN A 114 -9.69 -7.62 9.17
CA ASN A 114 -10.38 -6.46 9.71
C ASN A 114 -11.87 -6.59 9.42
N THR A 115 -12.70 -6.64 10.44
CA THR A 115 -14.17 -6.78 10.32
C THR A 115 -14.83 -5.57 9.63
N ASP A 116 -14.15 -4.43 9.58
CA ASP A 116 -14.63 -3.23 8.92
C ASP A 116 -14.07 -3.08 7.48
N SER A 117 -13.30 -4.06 7.01
CA SER A 117 -12.77 -4.04 5.65
C SER A 117 -13.89 -4.14 4.61
N PRO A 118 -13.93 -3.29 3.61
CA PRO A 118 -14.86 -3.42 2.48
C PRO A 118 -14.42 -4.49 1.48
N CYS A 119 -13.23 -5.09 1.65
CA CYS A 119 -12.64 -6.07 0.74
C CYS A 119 -13.20 -7.47 1.01
N ALA A 120 -14.36 -7.80 0.47
CA ALA A 120 -15.00 -9.09 0.70
C ALA A 120 -14.16 -10.29 0.25
N GLY A 121 -13.28 -10.14 -0.74
CA GLY A 121 -12.40 -11.20 -1.23
C GLY A 121 -11.18 -11.46 -0.35
N ASP A 122 -10.69 -10.44 0.36
CA ASP A 122 -9.61 -10.54 1.35
C ASP A 122 -9.79 -9.44 2.42
N PRO A 123 -10.48 -9.74 3.53
CA PRO A 123 -10.74 -8.76 4.57
C PRO A 123 -9.50 -8.36 5.40
N THR A 124 -8.32 -8.86 5.08
CA THR A 124 -7.07 -8.45 5.76
C THR A 124 -6.57 -7.07 5.34
N TYR A 125 -7.12 -6.50 4.26
CA TYR A 125 -6.79 -5.16 3.81
C TYR A 125 -7.63 -4.09 4.53
N SER A 126 -6.97 -3.17 5.21
CA SER A 126 -7.58 -1.96 5.76
C SER A 126 -7.27 -0.80 4.81
N LEU A 127 -8.25 -0.39 4.02
CA LEU A 127 -8.08 0.65 3.01
C LEU A 127 -7.83 2.00 3.67
N LEU A 128 -6.98 2.83 3.04
CA LEU A 128 -6.67 4.18 3.46
C LEU A 128 -7.31 5.18 2.49
N ALA A 129 -8.07 6.13 3.00
CA ALA A 129 -8.49 7.30 2.26
C ALA A 129 -7.51 8.46 2.56
N PRO A 130 -7.30 9.41 1.62
CA PRO A 130 -6.56 10.64 1.92
C PRO A 130 -7.13 11.36 3.14
N GLY A 131 -6.24 11.84 4.00
CA GLY A 131 -6.61 12.66 5.16
C GLY A 131 -6.90 14.12 4.78
N THR A 132 -6.97 15.01 5.78
CA THR A 132 -7.28 16.43 5.57
C THR A 132 -6.24 17.16 4.73
N ASP A 133 -4.97 16.73 4.77
CA ASP A 133 -3.88 17.27 3.94
C ASP A 133 -3.76 16.56 2.58
N GLY A 134 -4.48 15.47 2.41
CA GLY A 134 -4.53 14.69 1.16
C GLY A 134 -3.38 13.70 1.00
N GLY A 135 -2.48 13.56 1.97
CA GLY A 135 -1.35 12.62 1.91
C GLY A 135 -0.19 12.97 2.83
N LEU A 136 0.94 12.30 2.64
CA LEU A 136 2.14 12.46 3.45
C LEU A 136 2.97 13.67 2.98
N ALA A 137 3.12 14.67 3.83
CA ALA A 137 4.04 15.78 3.58
C ALA A 137 5.47 15.43 4.00
N THR A 138 6.44 15.84 3.19
CA THR A 138 7.86 15.85 3.52
C THR A 138 8.32 17.27 3.87
N GLY A 139 9.30 17.38 4.77
CA GLY A 139 9.85 18.66 5.23
C GLY A 139 8.95 19.44 6.20
N ARG A 140 7.76 18.94 6.54
CA ARG A 140 6.88 19.55 7.55
C ARG A 140 6.12 18.49 8.36
N SER A 141 5.74 18.86 9.59
CA SER A 141 4.88 18.02 10.43
C SER A 141 3.41 18.17 10.04
N GLN A 142 2.63 17.10 10.28
CA GLN A 142 1.19 16.99 10.09
C GLN A 142 0.56 16.41 11.37
N PRO A 143 0.63 17.13 12.51
CA PRO A 143 0.21 16.58 13.79
C PRO A 143 -1.30 16.37 13.85
N ALA A 144 -1.71 15.40 14.67
CA ALA A 144 -3.12 15.25 15.03
C ALA A 144 -3.60 16.51 15.80
N PRO A 145 -4.90 16.84 15.73
CA PRO A 145 -5.47 17.93 16.53
C PRO A 145 -5.37 17.63 18.03
N ASP A 146 -5.64 18.63 18.84
CA ASP A 146 -5.70 18.50 20.30
C ASP A 146 -7.11 18.90 20.77
N PRO A 147 -7.89 17.97 21.35
CA PRO A 147 -7.57 16.56 21.66
C PRO A 147 -7.53 15.67 20.40
N ALA A 148 -6.61 14.69 20.39
CA ALA A 148 -6.44 13.74 19.28
C ALA A 148 -7.56 12.68 19.23
N PHE A 149 -8.31 12.51 20.30
CA PHE A 149 -9.35 11.49 20.45
C PHE A 149 -10.64 12.07 21.00
N ASP A 150 -11.76 11.48 20.61
CA ASP A 150 -13.05 11.67 21.28
C ASP A 150 -13.14 10.89 22.60
N ALA A 151 -14.25 11.03 23.32
CA ALA A 151 -14.49 10.34 24.59
C ALA A 151 -14.57 8.80 24.46
N SER A 152 -14.76 8.28 23.25
CA SER A 152 -14.83 6.84 22.93
C SER A 152 -13.49 6.30 22.44
N GLY A 153 -12.45 7.13 22.33
CA GLY A 153 -11.13 6.75 21.87
C GLY A 153 -10.99 6.69 20.33
N ASN A 154 -11.97 7.17 19.58
CA ASN A 154 -11.82 7.34 18.14
C ASN A 154 -10.92 8.54 17.83
N ALA A 155 -10.09 8.43 16.81
CA ALA A 155 -9.32 9.57 16.32
C ALA A 155 -10.25 10.67 15.80
N THR A 156 -10.02 11.92 16.23
CA THR A 156 -10.86 13.08 15.86
C THR A 156 -10.57 13.59 14.46
N ALA A 157 -9.34 13.43 13.99
CA ALA A 157 -8.93 13.76 12.63
C ALA A 157 -7.71 12.94 12.20
N ALA A 158 -7.53 12.85 10.88
CA ALA A 158 -6.41 12.23 10.21
C ALA A 158 -5.81 13.24 9.24
N ALA A 159 -4.62 13.76 9.53
CA ALA A 159 -3.97 14.74 8.66
C ALA A 159 -3.47 14.08 7.36
N ILE A 160 -2.82 12.92 7.48
CA ILE A 160 -2.19 12.22 6.35
C ILE A 160 -3.20 11.32 5.64
N ALA A 161 -3.78 10.38 6.37
CA ALA A 161 -4.74 9.42 5.85
C ALA A 161 -5.77 9.03 6.91
N GLN A 162 -6.97 8.69 6.44
CA GLN A 162 -8.05 8.15 7.25
C GLN A 162 -8.34 6.73 6.79
N PRO A 163 -7.94 5.73 7.58
CA PRO A 163 -8.26 4.34 7.31
C PRO A 163 -9.75 4.05 7.49
N VAL A 164 -10.23 2.97 6.88
CA VAL A 164 -11.46 2.32 7.33
C VAL A 164 -11.32 1.97 8.82
N LYS A 165 -12.41 1.88 9.56
CA LYS A 165 -12.37 1.48 10.96
C LYS A 165 -11.58 0.18 11.13
N PHE A 166 -11.01 -0.01 12.31
CA PHE A 166 -10.33 -1.24 12.67
C PHE A 166 -10.98 -1.79 13.95
N PHE A 167 -11.64 -2.94 13.86
CA PHE A 167 -12.46 -3.53 14.93
C PHE A 167 -13.44 -2.53 15.57
N GLY A 168 -14.18 -1.82 14.71
CA GLY A 168 -15.21 -0.85 15.13
C GLY A 168 -14.69 0.51 15.58
N VAL A 169 -13.37 0.70 15.74
CA VAL A 169 -12.75 1.94 16.21
C VAL A 169 -12.24 2.75 15.02
N ALA A 170 -12.62 4.01 14.93
CA ALA A 170 -12.04 4.93 13.96
C ALA A 170 -10.62 5.30 14.37
N PHE A 171 -9.68 5.20 13.43
CA PHE A 171 -8.32 5.66 13.66
C PHE A 171 -7.85 6.60 12.55
N GLY A 172 -6.81 7.37 12.83
CA GLY A 172 -6.27 8.36 11.92
C GLY A 172 -4.75 8.31 11.89
N LEU A 173 -4.18 8.77 10.79
CA LEU A 173 -2.75 8.82 10.57
C LEU A 173 -2.28 10.28 10.48
N ALA A 174 -1.31 10.61 11.32
CA ALA A 174 -0.73 11.93 11.45
C ALA A 174 0.76 11.81 11.77
N THR A 175 1.44 12.92 12.04
CA THR A 175 2.83 12.89 12.53
C THR A 175 2.88 13.15 14.03
N ASP A 176 3.87 12.55 14.70
CA ASP A 176 4.27 12.96 16.04
C ASP A 176 4.89 14.37 15.99
N LYS A 177 4.45 15.24 16.91
CA LYS A 177 4.96 16.63 17.02
C LYS A 177 6.42 16.72 17.47
N ALA A 178 6.89 15.74 18.23
CA ALA A 178 8.22 15.73 18.83
C ALA A 178 9.29 15.08 17.93
N THR A 179 8.89 14.59 16.76
CA THR A 179 9.76 13.84 15.85
C THR A 179 10.03 14.64 14.58
N ASP A 180 11.24 14.50 14.04
CA ASP A 180 11.61 15.11 12.77
C ASP A 180 10.59 14.77 11.68
N PRO A 181 10.18 15.75 10.87
CA PRO A 181 9.24 15.51 9.77
C PRO A 181 9.73 14.42 8.82
N PRO A 182 8.82 13.76 8.10
CA PRO A 182 9.19 12.82 7.05
C PRO A 182 10.13 13.46 6.03
N ALA A 183 11.15 12.73 5.63
CA ALA A 183 12.14 13.13 4.63
C ALA A 183 12.38 11.97 3.65
N LEU A 184 12.08 12.19 2.39
CA LEU A 184 12.25 11.21 1.32
C LEU A 184 13.07 11.84 0.20
N SER A 185 13.88 11.01 -0.45
CA SER A 185 14.64 11.37 -1.63
C SER A 185 14.46 10.33 -2.73
N ALA A 186 14.64 10.77 -3.97
CA ALA A 186 14.59 9.92 -5.14
C ALA A 186 15.95 9.84 -5.84
N ALA A 187 16.31 8.65 -6.29
CA ALA A 187 17.49 8.42 -7.13
C ALA A 187 17.17 7.35 -8.18
N ALA A 188 17.24 7.72 -9.44
CA ALA A 188 16.93 6.84 -10.57
C ALA A 188 15.57 6.13 -10.43
N GLY A 189 14.54 6.88 -10.01
CA GLY A 189 13.18 6.38 -9.82
C GLY A 189 12.97 5.53 -8.57
N LYS A 190 13.96 5.39 -7.69
CA LYS A 190 13.84 4.70 -6.39
C LYS A 190 13.68 5.72 -5.27
N LEU A 191 12.71 5.48 -4.39
CA LEU A 191 12.50 6.25 -3.17
C LEU A 191 13.21 5.60 -2.01
N SER A 192 13.82 6.44 -1.17
CA SER A 192 14.37 6.07 0.13
C SER A 192 14.23 7.23 1.11
N GLY A 193 14.44 6.97 2.39
CA GLY A 193 14.39 8.01 3.41
C GLY A 193 13.73 7.52 4.70
N GLN A 194 13.15 8.46 5.45
CA GLN A 194 12.58 8.19 6.76
C GLN A 194 11.19 8.79 6.92
N VAL A 195 10.35 8.07 7.64
CA VAL A 195 9.00 8.48 8.07
C VAL A 195 8.85 8.34 9.59
N LYS A 196 9.90 8.69 10.35
CA LYS A 196 9.98 8.53 11.81
C LYS A 196 8.77 9.06 12.56
N ALA A 197 8.21 10.17 12.06
CA ALA A 197 7.08 10.83 12.67
C ALA A 197 5.73 10.18 12.36
N TRP A 198 5.65 9.20 11.45
CA TRP A 198 4.40 8.52 11.12
C TRP A 198 3.79 7.85 12.33
N THR A 199 2.57 8.24 12.67
CA THR A 199 1.90 7.81 13.91
C THR A 199 0.45 7.47 13.63
N ALA A 200 0.04 6.26 14.06
CA ALA A 200 -1.34 5.85 14.09
C ALA A 200 -1.97 6.25 15.43
N TYR A 201 -3.09 6.96 15.38
CA TYR A 201 -3.91 7.33 16.54
C TYR A 201 -5.09 6.37 16.61
N TYR A 202 -5.10 5.45 17.57
CA TYR A 202 -6.07 4.38 17.67
C TYR A 202 -6.43 4.05 19.12
N ALA A 203 -7.72 3.86 19.41
CA ALA A 203 -8.22 3.43 20.73
C ALA A 203 -7.68 4.26 21.91
N GLY A 204 -7.62 5.58 21.73
CA GLY A 204 -7.18 6.51 22.76
C GLY A 204 -5.65 6.64 22.95
N ALA A 205 -4.84 5.98 22.10
CA ALA A 205 -3.39 6.02 22.20
C ALA A 205 -2.71 6.29 20.85
N PRO A 206 -1.59 7.05 20.82
CA PRO A 206 -0.74 7.18 19.65
C PRO A 206 0.23 5.99 19.56
N PHE A 207 0.41 5.46 18.36
CA PHE A 207 1.37 4.40 18.04
C PHE A 207 2.30 4.88 16.94
N ASN A 208 3.57 5.09 17.26
CA ASN A 208 4.57 5.39 16.24
C ASN A 208 4.77 4.16 15.35
N GLN A 209 4.51 4.32 14.05
CA GLN A 209 4.63 3.30 13.03
C GLN A 209 5.68 3.69 11.97
N GLY A 210 6.42 4.76 12.19
CA GLY A 210 7.53 5.17 11.34
C GLY A 210 8.76 4.29 11.52
N SER A 211 9.63 4.26 10.53
CA SER A 211 10.87 3.51 10.55
C SER A 211 12.04 4.45 10.25
N PRO A 212 13.02 4.55 11.11
CA PRO A 212 13.11 4.05 12.49
C PRO A 212 12.20 4.81 13.47
N LYS A 213 12.14 4.35 14.74
CA LYS A 213 11.44 5.06 15.82
C LYS A 213 12.09 6.41 16.12
N PRO A 214 11.39 7.34 16.82
CA PRO A 214 11.91 8.68 17.14
C PRO A 214 13.28 8.69 17.85
N ASP A 215 13.54 7.71 18.72
CA ASP A 215 14.82 7.53 19.41
C ASP A 215 15.93 6.89 18.54
N GLY A 216 15.64 6.65 17.26
CA GLY A 216 16.54 5.97 16.33
C GLY A 216 16.52 4.45 16.41
N SER A 217 15.82 3.85 17.37
CA SER A 217 15.71 2.40 17.48
C SER A 217 14.81 1.80 16.41
N LYS A 218 15.08 0.55 16.05
CA LYS A 218 14.25 -0.26 15.16
C LYS A 218 13.75 -1.46 15.96
N PRO A 219 12.54 -1.43 16.49
CA PRO A 219 12.02 -2.57 17.21
C PRO A 219 11.72 -3.74 16.26
N GLY A 220 12.25 -4.90 16.59
CA GLY A 220 11.92 -6.17 15.94
C GLY A 220 11.88 -6.13 14.41
N LEU A 221 10.69 -6.23 13.85
CA LEU A 221 10.44 -6.30 12.40
C LEU A 221 10.31 -4.94 11.70
N THR A 222 10.62 -3.82 12.36
CA THR A 222 10.60 -2.51 11.70
C THR A 222 11.65 -2.44 10.60
N THR A 223 11.22 -2.08 9.38
CA THR A 223 12.07 -1.96 8.19
C THR A 223 12.28 -0.51 7.78
N ASP A 224 13.29 -0.25 6.95
CA ASP A 224 13.45 1.04 6.30
C ASP A 224 12.34 1.26 5.26
N VAL A 225 12.02 2.52 5.01
CA VAL A 225 11.11 2.90 3.93
C VAL A 225 11.77 2.60 2.59
N THR A 226 11.02 1.95 1.71
CA THR A 226 11.40 1.70 0.34
C THR A 226 10.29 2.13 -0.61
N GLY A 227 10.61 2.37 -1.89
CA GLY A 227 9.58 2.73 -2.85
C GLY A 227 10.12 3.05 -4.23
N THR A 228 9.20 3.46 -5.08
CA THR A 228 9.49 3.92 -6.44
C THR A 228 8.73 5.21 -6.73
N ILE A 229 9.28 6.02 -7.62
CA ILE A 229 8.62 7.18 -8.18
C ILE A 229 8.91 7.25 -9.67
N ASP A 230 7.89 7.47 -10.47
CA ASP A 230 8.07 7.79 -11.88
C ASP A 230 8.64 9.19 -11.99
N PRO A 231 9.85 9.36 -12.55
CA PRO A 231 10.53 10.66 -12.57
C PRO A 231 9.87 11.71 -13.48
N ALA A 232 8.95 11.30 -14.34
CA ALA A 232 8.24 12.22 -15.25
C ALA A 232 6.85 12.61 -14.71
N THR A 233 6.14 11.68 -14.08
CA THR A 233 4.74 11.88 -13.64
C THR A 233 4.59 12.10 -12.15
N GLY A 234 5.59 11.68 -11.35
CA GLY A 234 5.50 11.69 -9.90
C GLY A 234 4.64 10.56 -9.31
N ALA A 235 4.16 9.62 -10.13
CA ALA A 235 3.46 8.45 -9.63
C ALA A 235 4.38 7.64 -8.71
N PHE A 236 3.93 7.30 -7.52
CA PHE A 236 4.78 6.67 -6.51
C PHE A 236 4.12 5.47 -5.83
N VAL A 237 4.96 4.60 -5.31
CA VAL A 237 4.64 3.58 -4.30
C VAL A 237 5.66 3.69 -3.18
N ILE A 238 5.21 3.69 -1.92
CA ILE A 238 6.04 3.70 -0.71
C ILE A 238 5.58 2.57 0.19
N GLU A 239 6.54 1.79 0.71
CA GLU A 239 6.26 0.65 1.57
C GLU A 239 7.22 0.59 2.76
N TRP A 240 6.72 0.13 3.89
CA TRP A 240 7.52 -0.26 5.06
C TRP A 240 6.71 -1.16 5.99
N SER A 241 7.40 -1.82 6.91
CA SER A 241 6.76 -2.53 8.02
C SER A 241 7.28 -2.04 9.36
N SER A 242 6.45 -2.09 10.39
CA SER A 242 6.86 -1.72 11.74
C SER A 242 6.16 -2.56 12.80
N LEU A 243 6.93 -2.96 13.81
CA LEU A 243 6.41 -3.64 14.99
C LEU A 243 5.53 -2.67 15.79
N ILE A 244 4.32 -3.11 16.14
CA ILE A 244 3.44 -2.38 17.03
C ILE A 244 3.88 -2.66 18.47
N VAL A 245 4.09 -1.60 19.25
CA VAL A 245 4.49 -1.69 20.64
C VAL A 245 3.41 -1.12 21.54
N GLY A 246 2.91 -1.95 22.45
CA GLY A 246 1.85 -1.59 23.40
C GLY A 246 0.43 -1.78 22.86
N GLY A 247 -0.53 -1.65 23.77
CA GLY A 247 -1.95 -1.81 23.46
C GLY A 247 -2.36 -3.26 23.17
N SER A 248 -3.55 -3.40 22.57
CA SER A 248 -4.13 -4.73 22.28
C SER A 248 -3.43 -5.47 21.14
N PHE A 249 -2.61 -4.79 20.36
CA PHE A 249 -1.86 -5.36 19.22
C PHE A 249 -0.35 -5.33 19.46
N ASP A 250 0.07 -5.34 20.73
CA ASP A 250 1.50 -5.44 21.06
C ASP A 250 2.14 -6.65 20.38
N SER A 251 3.34 -6.45 19.83
CA SER A 251 4.09 -7.47 19.09
C SER A 251 3.51 -7.90 17.73
N PHE A 252 2.43 -7.27 17.26
CA PHE A 252 1.97 -7.40 15.88
C PHE A 252 2.79 -6.49 14.96
N THR A 253 2.80 -6.78 13.66
CA THR A 253 3.51 -5.96 12.66
C THR A 253 2.54 -5.28 11.72
N GLY A 254 2.62 -3.96 11.62
CA GLY A 254 1.93 -3.18 10.59
C GLY A 254 2.72 -3.19 9.28
N ILE A 255 2.08 -3.51 8.19
CA ILE A 255 2.60 -3.36 6.82
C ILE A 255 1.84 -2.22 6.17
N TRP A 256 2.57 -1.21 5.72
CA TRP A 256 2.06 0.00 5.12
C TRP A 256 2.39 0.04 3.63
N HIS A 257 1.39 0.35 2.82
CA HIS A 257 1.51 0.57 1.39
C HIS A 257 0.81 1.87 1.04
N LEU A 258 1.56 2.83 0.54
CA LEU A 258 1.05 4.12 0.07
C LEU A 258 1.29 4.24 -1.42
N GLU A 259 0.25 4.60 -2.16
CA GLU A 259 0.28 4.80 -3.61
C GLU A 259 -0.35 6.13 -3.95
N GLY A 260 0.16 6.81 -4.98
CA GLY A 260 -0.39 8.08 -5.42
C GLY A 260 0.50 8.88 -6.34
N VAL A 261 0.42 10.22 -6.23
CA VAL A 261 1.20 11.16 -7.06
C VAL A 261 1.86 12.22 -6.17
N PHE A 262 3.17 12.38 -6.30
CA PHE A 262 3.92 13.42 -5.62
C PHE A 262 3.61 14.80 -6.22
N GLN A 263 3.35 15.78 -5.35
CA GLN A 263 3.17 17.18 -5.69
C GLN A 263 4.25 18.01 -4.98
N PRO A 264 5.18 18.64 -5.68
CA PRO A 264 6.15 19.55 -5.10
C PRO A 264 5.48 20.70 -4.35
N ALA A 265 6.19 21.26 -3.33
CA ALA A 265 5.75 22.40 -2.54
C ALA A 265 5.70 23.71 -3.36
#